data_443373bbabab32bb7f29a381973d3340
#
_entry.id   443373bbabab32bb7f29a381973d3340
#
_cell.length_a   1.000
_cell.length_b   1.000
_cell.length_c   1.000
_cell.angle_alpha   90.00
_cell.angle_beta   90.00
_cell.angle_gamma   90.00
#
_symmetry.space_group_name_H-M   'P 1'
#
loop_
_entity.id
_entity.type
_entity.pdbx_description
1 polymer ?
#
loop_
_entity_poly.entity_id
_entity_poly.type
_entity_poly.pdbx_seq_one_letter_code
_entity_poly.pdbx_strand_id
1 'polypeptide(L)'
;MCIRDSANFVVVGPKIATILESIPGYMSNPGDGDAAQAQFAMGVSRIGQAGGRYTIYKNPYMSENQMLVGFRGSNFLETGAVYSPYVPLITTPLVYDPSDFTPRKGVMTRYAKKMIRPEFYGLVKCKSLDVL
;
A
#
# COMPACT_ATOMS: atom_id res chain seq x y z
N MET A 1 12.03 9.25 17.54
CA MET A 1 11.64 8.63 16.25
C MET A 1 12.58 9.19 15.22
N CYS A 2 13.60 8.43 14.86
CA CYS A 2 14.53 8.82 13.81
C CYS A 2 14.14 8.11 12.53
N ILE A 3 13.13 8.66 11.84
CA ILE A 3 13.00 8.39 10.42
C ILE A 3 14.26 9.01 9.84
N ARG A 4 15.21 8.17 9.47
CA ARG A 4 16.54 8.58 8.99
C ARG A 4 16.39 9.69 7.96
N ASP A 5 16.55 10.92 8.43
CA ASP A 5 16.57 12.19 7.72
C ASP A 5 15.31 12.58 6.91
N SER A 6 14.62 11.68 6.22
CA SER A 6 13.40 12.04 5.51
C SER A 6 12.58 10.85 5.02
N ALA A 7 11.32 10.80 5.41
CA ALA A 7 10.36 9.93 4.76
C ALA A 7 10.25 10.24 3.26
N ASN A 8 10.03 9.23 2.43
CA ASN A 8 9.90 9.37 0.99
C ASN A 8 8.58 8.82 0.43
N PHE A 9 7.82 8.11 1.23
CA PHE A 9 6.50 7.65 0.84
C PHE A 9 5.48 7.76 1.97
N VAL A 10 4.22 7.86 1.58
CA VAL A 10 3.08 7.91 2.50
C VAL A 10 1.99 7.00 1.97
N VAL A 11 1.45 6.16 2.82
CA VAL A 11 0.28 5.33 2.52
C VAL A 11 -0.90 5.86 3.31
N VAL A 12 -1.99 6.17 2.64
CA VAL A 12 -3.15 6.82 3.25
C VAL A 12 -4.43 6.01 3.06
N GLY A 13 -5.31 6.10 4.04
CA GLY A 13 -6.68 5.60 3.92
C GLY A 13 -7.53 6.46 2.96
N PRO A 14 -8.70 5.97 2.55
CA PRO A 14 -9.52 6.64 1.53
C PRO A 14 -9.99 8.05 1.91
N LYS A 15 -10.39 8.29 3.15
CA LYS A 15 -10.83 9.63 3.62
C LYS A 15 -9.68 10.64 3.61
N ILE A 16 -8.52 10.24 4.11
CA ILE A 16 -7.34 11.11 4.14
C ILE A 16 -6.87 11.41 2.71
N ALA A 17 -6.97 10.43 1.81
CA ALA A 17 -6.63 10.63 0.40
C ALA A 17 -7.45 11.77 -0.23
N THR A 18 -8.76 11.77 -0.02
CA THR A 18 -9.67 12.81 -0.54
C THR A 18 -9.33 14.19 0.02
N ILE A 19 -9.00 14.27 1.31
CA ILE A 19 -8.60 15.53 1.94
C ILE A 19 -7.27 16.03 1.35
N LEU A 20 -6.29 15.14 1.16
CA LEU A 20 -5.01 15.52 0.58
C LEU A 20 -5.14 16.00 -0.86
N GLU A 21 -6.04 15.40 -1.64
CA GLU A 21 -6.32 15.84 -3.02
C GLU A 21 -6.95 17.24 -3.08
N SER A 22 -7.61 17.69 -2.02
CA SER A 22 -8.20 19.05 -1.94
C SER A 22 -7.20 20.14 -1.57
N ILE A 23 -5.99 19.80 -1.12
CA ILE A 23 -5.00 20.79 -0.68
C ILE A 23 -4.30 21.40 -1.89
N PRO A 24 -4.28 22.75 -2.03
CA PRO A 24 -3.51 23.41 -3.06
C PRO A 24 -2.01 23.12 -2.88
N GLY A 25 -1.34 22.66 -3.93
CA GLY A 25 0.06 22.20 -3.89
C GLY A 25 0.22 20.67 -3.93
N TYR A 26 -0.88 19.95 -3.86
CA TYR A 26 -0.89 18.53 -4.20
C TYR A 26 -0.72 18.40 -5.73
N MET A 27 0.36 17.78 -6.16
CA MET A 27 0.57 17.48 -7.57
C MET A 27 0.05 16.07 -7.84
N SER A 28 -1.16 15.98 -8.39
CA SER A 28 -1.57 14.75 -9.08
C SER A 28 -0.54 14.46 -10.16
N ASN A 29 -0.16 13.21 -10.31
CA ASN A 29 0.94 12.79 -11.18
C ASN A 29 0.72 13.30 -12.62
N PRO A 30 1.40 14.38 -13.09
CA PRO A 30 1.18 14.94 -14.42
C PRO A 30 1.98 14.22 -15.50
N GLY A 31 2.58 13.07 -15.15
CA GLY A 31 3.62 12.43 -15.97
C GLY A 31 3.14 11.38 -16.98
N ASP A 32 1.90 10.96 -16.92
CA ASP A 32 1.33 10.10 -17.96
C ASP A 32 0.15 10.82 -18.60
N GLY A 33 0.30 11.19 -19.86
CA GLY A 33 -0.71 11.85 -20.69
C GLY A 33 -1.99 11.06 -20.93
N ASP A 34 -2.22 10.01 -20.20
CA ASP A 34 -3.44 9.23 -20.10
C ASP A 34 -4.16 9.48 -18.78
N ALA A 35 -4.49 10.73 -18.51
CA ALA A 35 -5.44 11.08 -17.44
C ALA A 35 -6.85 10.45 -17.65
N ALA A 36 -7.09 9.82 -18.78
CA ALA A 36 -8.30 9.06 -19.08
C ALA A 36 -8.26 7.62 -18.55
N GLN A 37 -7.10 7.12 -18.19
CA GLN A 37 -6.94 5.84 -17.49
C GLN A 37 -6.71 6.10 -16.00
N ALA A 38 -7.54 6.92 -15.39
CA ALA A 38 -7.80 6.84 -13.94
C ALA A 38 -8.34 5.44 -13.69
N GLN A 39 -7.40 4.55 -13.65
CA GLN A 39 -7.59 3.13 -13.66
C GLN A 39 -8.40 2.78 -12.46
N PHE A 40 -9.42 2.06 -12.68
CA PHE A 40 -10.12 1.25 -11.71
C PHE A 40 -9.15 0.22 -11.12
N ALA A 41 -8.01 0.70 -10.58
CA ALA A 41 -7.03 -0.12 -9.90
C ALA A 41 -7.66 -0.58 -8.59
N MET A 42 -8.20 -1.76 -8.61
CA MET A 42 -8.58 -2.45 -7.39
C MET A 42 -7.29 -2.69 -6.60
N GLY A 43 -7.13 -1.98 -5.50
CA GLY A 43 -5.98 -2.16 -4.62
C GLY A 43 -5.24 -0.87 -4.29
N VAL A 44 -3.97 -1.00 -3.97
CA VAL A 44 -3.10 0.13 -3.64
C VAL A 44 -2.69 0.85 -4.92
N SER A 45 -3.08 2.11 -5.06
CA SER A 45 -2.76 2.95 -6.21
C SER A 45 -1.91 4.16 -5.79
N ARG A 46 -1.01 4.58 -6.69
CA ARG A 46 -0.29 5.82 -6.53
C ARG A 46 -1.18 6.98 -6.99
N ILE A 47 -1.45 7.93 -6.09
CA ILE A 47 -2.32 9.06 -6.40
C ILE A 47 -1.57 10.34 -6.73
N GLY A 48 -0.37 10.53 -6.20
CA GLY A 48 0.37 11.76 -6.51
C GLY A 48 1.62 11.96 -5.67
N GLN A 49 2.08 13.18 -5.68
CA GLN A 49 3.22 13.64 -4.87
C GLN A 49 2.85 14.88 -4.09
N ALA A 50 3.25 14.95 -2.83
CA ALA A 50 3.12 16.13 -2.01
C ALA A 50 4.48 16.80 -1.86
N GLY A 51 4.55 18.10 -2.20
CA GLY A 51 5.75 18.90 -2.07
C GLY A 51 6.98 18.40 -2.84
N GLY A 52 6.78 17.60 -3.91
CA GLY A 52 7.87 17.01 -4.68
C GLY A 52 8.72 15.98 -3.93
N ARG A 53 8.41 15.70 -2.67
CA ARG A 53 9.22 14.87 -1.78
C ARG A 53 8.59 13.54 -1.43
N TYR A 54 7.28 13.53 -1.20
CA TYR A 54 6.54 12.35 -0.74
C TYR A 54 5.71 11.76 -1.86
N THR A 55 5.91 10.48 -2.14
CA THR A 55 5.00 9.72 -3.01
C THR A 55 3.83 9.22 -2.19
N ILE A 56 2.61 9.52 -2.62
CA ILE A 56 1.39 9.14 -1.89
C ILE A 56 0.73 7.96 -2.56
N TYR A 57 0.44 6.95 -1.74
CA TYR A 57 -0.27 5.74 -2.13
C TYR A 57 -1.60 5.65 -1.38
N LYS A 58 -2.69 5.47 -2.10
CA LYS A 58 -4.01 5.20 -1.55
C LYS A 58 -4.19 3.70 -1.33
N ASN A 59 -4.51 3.32 -0.12
CA ASN A 59 -4.79 1.94 0.24
C ASN A 59 -6.23 1.83 0.78
N PRO A 60 -7.16 1.22 0.02
CA PRO A 60 -8.54 1.06 0.46
C PRO A 60 -8.71 0.07 1.61
N TYR A 61 -7.72 -0.80 1.85
CA TYR A 61 -7.75 -1.78 2.94
C TYR A 61 -7.24 -1.24 4.27
N MET A 62 -6.74 -0.02 4.29
CA MET A 62 -6.26 0.64 5.50
C MET A 62 -7.42 1.35 6.22
N SER A 63 -7.33 1.45 7.55
CA SER A 63 -8.30 2.26 8.32
C SER A 63 -8.37 3.70 7.80
N GLU A 64 -9.58 4.22 7.67
CA GLU A 64 -9.86 5.53 7.07
C GLU A 64 -9.11 6.69 7.73
N ASN A 65 -8.88 6.59 9.04
CA ASN A 65 -8.29 7.62 9.88
C ASN A 65 -6.79 7.43 10.13
N GLN A 66 -6.12 6.58 9.37
CA GLN A 66 -4.71 6.27 9.55
C GLN A 66 -3.90 6.61 8.31
N MET A 67 -2.69 7.06 8.56
CA MET A 67 -1.69 7.37 7.55
C MET A 67 -0.36 6.76 7.98
N LEU A 68 0.26 5.98 7.12
CA LEU A 68 1.58 5.42 7.32
C LEU A 68 2.60 6.25 6.57
N VAL A 69 3.53 6.83 7.29
CA VAL A 69 4.67 7.58 6.73
C VAL A 69 5.90 6.71 6.85
N GLY A 70 6.66 6.57 5.79
CA GLY A 70 7.80 5.69 5.82
C GLY A 70 8.95 6.12 4.92
N PHE A 71 10.10 5.52 5.19
CA PHE A 71 11.29 5.62 4.39
C PHE A 71 11.58 4.30 3.69
N ARG A 72 11.84 4.37 2.39
CA ARG A 72 12.31 3.26 1.58
C ARG A 72 13.69 3.58 1.03
N GLY A 73 14.69 2.86 1.49
CA GLY A 73 16.05 2.95 0.96
C GLY A 73 16.21 2.18 -0.35
N SER A 74 17.26 2.48 -1.08
CA SER A 74 17.67 1.78 -2.31
C SER A 74 18.58 0.58 -2.03
N ASN A 75 19.24 0.56 -0.88
CA ASN A 75 20.20 -0.46 -0.50
C ASN A 75 19.61 -1.50 0.45
N PHE A 76 20.14 -2.72 0.41
CA PHE A 76 19.75 -3.79 1.32
C PHE A 76 19.93 -3.41 2.80
N LEU A 77 20.98 -2.66 3.12
CA LEU A 77 21.26 -2.18 4.48
C LEU A 77 20.22 -1.18 5.01
N GLU A 78 19.43 -0.57 4.13
CA GLU A 78 18.38 0.40 4.45
C GLU A 78 16.98 -0.22 4.40
N THR A 79 16.92 -1.53 4.56
CA THR A 79 15.65 -2.27 4.51
C THR A 79 14.90 -2.13 5.84
N GLY A 80 13.71 -1.59 5.82
CA GLY A 80 12.83 -1.46 6.98
C GLY A 80 11.96 -2.68 7.21
N ALA A 81 11.36 -3.22 6.16
CA ALA A 81 10.53 -4.42 6.20
C ALA A 81 10.82 -5.32 5.01
N VAL A 82 10.75 -6.62 5.23
CA VAL A 82 10.99 -7.64 4.20
C VAL A 82 9.74 -8.48 4.02
N TYR A 83 9.38 -8.67 2.77
CA TYR A 83 8.40 -9.65 2.33
C TYR A 83 9.10 -10.64 1.40
N SER A 84 9.14 -11.91 1.77
CA SER A 84 9.82 -12.97 1.04
C SER A 84 8.86 -14.10 0.74
N PRO A 85 8.26 -14.14 -0.45
CA PRO A 85 7.49 -15.29 -0.90
C PRO A 85 8.43 -16.40 -1.33
N TYR A 86 8.35 -17.59 -0.72
CA TYR A 86 9.14 -18.74 -1.11
C TYR A 86 8.33 -19.78 -1.89
N VAL A 87 7.01 -19.77 -1.77
CA VAL A 87 6.10 -20.50 -2.65
C VAL A 87 5.22 -19.46 -3.35
N PRO A 88 5.32 -19.32 -4.68
CA PRO A 88 4.47 -18.41 -5.44
C PRO A 88 3.00 -18.84 -5.35
N LEU A 89 2.11 -18.04 -5.90
CA LEU A 89 0.70 -18.40 -5.98
C LEU A 89 0.54 -19.61 -6.90
N ILE A 90 0.17 -20.75 -6.29
CA ILE A 90 -0.04 -22.01 -6.98
C ILE A 90 -1.52 -22.38 -6.89
N THR A 91 -2.11 -22.74 -8.02
CA THR A 91 -3.47 -23.27 -8.09
C THR A 91 -3.41 -24.79 -8.22
N THR A 92 -4.19 -25.50 -7.40
CA THR A 92 -4.33 -26.94 -7.54
C THR A 92 -5.17 -27.30 -8.77
N PRO A 93 -4.94 -28.45 -9.41
CA PRO A 93 -5.84 -28.94 -10.43
C PRO A 93 -7.24 -29.17 -9.81
N LEU A 94 -8.24 -29.27 -10.67
CA LEU A 94 -9.58 -29.63 -10.25
C LEU A 94 -9.57 -31.07 -9.71
N VAL A 95 -9.97 -31.23 -8.46
CA VAL A 95 -10.08 -32.54 -7.80
C VAL A 95 -11.53 -32.74 -7.42
N TYR A 96 -12.09 -33.90 -7.70
CA TYR A 96 -13.42 -34.29 -7.26
C TYR A 96 -13.33 -35.01 -5.92
N ASP A 97 -14.17 -34.63 -4.98
CA ASP A 97 -14.28 -35.30 -3.70
C ASP A 97 -14.92 -36.68 -3.93
N PRO A 98 -14.30 -37.78 -3.45
CA PRO A 98 -14.83 -39.11 -3.67
C PRO A 98 -16.15 -39.38 -2.92
N SER A 99 -16.47 -38.58 -1.90
CA SER A 99 -17.70 -38.76 -1.13
C SER A 99 -18.92 -38.09 -1.76
N ASP A 100 -18.75 -36.86 -2.30
CA ASP A 100 -19.86 -36.04 -2.76
C ASP A 100 -19.75 -35.64 -4.24
N PHE A 101 -18.70 -36.06 -4.94
CA PHE A 101 -18.37 -35.68 -6.32
C PHE A 101 -18.33 -34.17 -6.56
N THR A 102 -18.20 -33.37 -5.49
CA THR A 102 -18.11 -31.92 -5.60
C THR A 102 -16.73 -31.51 -6.16
N PRO A 103 -16.69 -30.61 -7.17
CA PRO A 103 -15.43 -30.11 -7.70
C PRO A 103 -14.77 -29.17 -6.70
N ARG A 104 -13.49 -29.42 -6.35
CA ARG A 104 -12.70 -28.58 -5.45
C ARG A 104 -11.45 -28.10 -6.16
N LYS A 105 -11.20 -26.79 -6.02
CA LYS A 105 -9.98 -26.17 -6.52
C LYS A 105 -9.40 -25.29 -5.42
N GLY A 106 -8.14 -25.48 -5.10
CA GLY A 106 -7.44 -24.72 -4.07
C GLY A 106 -6.44 -23.74 -4.68
N VAL A 107 -6.21 -22.66 -3.94
CA VAL A 107 -5.16 -21.69 -4.22
C VAL A 107 -4.30 -21.59 -2.98
N MET A 108 -3.00 -21.74 -3.12
CA MET A 108 -2.09 -21.60 -2.01
C MET A 108 -0.87 -20.74 -2.34
N THR A 109 -0.39 -20.05 -1.32
CA THR A 109 0.88 -19.35 -1.34
C THR A 109 1.52 -19.45 0.05
N ARG A 110 2.85 -19.40 0.10
CA ARG A 110 3.58 -19.32 1.36
C ARG A 110 4.60 -18.21 1.29
N TYR A 111 4.58 -17.35 2.29
CA TYR A 111 5.47 -16.21 2.39
C TYR A 111 5.89 -15.95 3.83
N ALA A 112 7.03 -15.32 3.99
CA ALA A 112 7.47 -14.76 5.25
C ALA A 112 7.46 -13.24 5.18
N LYS A 113 7.08 -12.59 6.28
CA LYS A 113 7.17 -11.15 6.43
C LYS A 113 7.80 -10.80 7.77
N LYS A 114 8.69 -9.85 7.77
CA LYS A 114 9.34 -9.38 9.00
C LYS A 114 9.64 -7.89 8.91
N MET A 115 9.37 -7.18 9.99
CA MET A 115 9.82 -5.82 10.17
C MET A 115 11.20 -5.88 10.84
N ILE A 116 12.22 -5.31 10.19
CA ILE A 116 13.60 -5.31 10.66
C ILE A 116 13.85 -4.04 11.46
N ARG A 117 13.43 -2.89 10.90
CA ARG A 117 13.63 -1.57 11.49
C ARG A 117 12.31 -0.80 11.56
N PRO A 118 11.58 -0.89 12.68
CA PRO A 118 10.33 -0.16 12.85
C PRO A 118 10.53 1.36 12.90
N GLU A 119 11.75 1.82 13.15
CA GLU A 119 12.13 3.23 13.21
C GLU A 119 11.92 3.98 11.88
N PHE A 120 11.90 3.24 10.76
CA PHE A 120 11.68 3.82 9.43
C PHE A 120 10.22 4.12 9.12
N TYR A 121 9.32 3.70 9.99
CA TYR A 121 7.88 3.84 9.77
C TYR A 121 7.24 4.62 10.92
N GLY A 122 6.31 5.50 10.57
CA GLY A 122 5.49 6.24 11.52
C GLY A 122 4.03 6.10 11.18
N LEU A 123 3.22 5.72 12.15
CA LEU A 123 1.78 5.69 12.02
C LEU A 123 1.19 6.97 12.60
N VAL A 124 0.48 7.72 11.77
CA VAL A 124 -0.25 8.93 12.16
C VAL A 124 -1.74 8.59 12.21
N LYS A 125 -2.38 8.91 13.31
CA LYS A 125 -3.83 8.78 13.48
C LYS A 125 -4.46 10.16 13.43
N CYS A 126 -5.31 10.39 12.45
CA CYS A 126 -6.09 11.60 12.31
C CYS A 126 -7.41 11.45 13.05
N LYS A 127 -7.82 12.49 13.77
CA LYS A 127 -9.11 12.52 14.48
C LYS A 127 -10.00 13.59 13.87
N SER A 128 -11.30 13.45 14.04
CA SER A 128 -12.29 14.44 13.61
C SER A 128 -12.32 14.69 12.09
N LEU A 129 -12.20 13.61 11.31
CA LEU A 129 -12.30 13.68 9.85
C LEU A 129 -13.76 13.71 9.35
N ASP A 130 -14.73 13.54 10.23
CA ASP A 130 -16.15 13.44 9.88
C ASP A 130 -16.87 14.82 9.88
N VAL A 131 -16.11 15.91 10.02
CA VAL A 131 -16.63 17.29 10.11
C VAL A 131 -16.47 18.06 8.78
N LEU A 132 -16.21 17.36 7.68
CA LEU A 132 -16.14 17.98 6.34
C LEU A 132 -17.33 17.58 5.50
#